data_c4fff46f1b7ae65d905ddaebd77b12e7
#
_entry.id   c4fff46f1b7ae65d905ddaebd77b12e7
#
_cell.length_a   1.000
_cell.length_b   1.000
_cell.length_c   1.000
_cell.angle_alpha   90.00
_cell.angle_beta   90.00
_cell.angle_gamma   90.00
#
_symmetry.space_group_name_H-M   'P 1'
#
loop_
_entity.id
_entity.type
_entity.pdbx_description
1 polymer ?
#
loop_
_entity_poly.entity_id
_entity_poly.type
_entity_poly.pdbx_seq_one_letter_code
_entity_poly.pdbx_strand_id
1 'polypeptide(L)'
;ERFAESMVHRKAARYGTLRLKAELAQHQLPPDITQAVTRQLQDSELERARALWLRRFGQVPESPEERARQMRFLAGRGFSGDVIRRVIKDGIPDPST
;
A
#
# COMPACT_ATOMS: atom_id res chain seq x y z
N GLU A 1 8.95 -4.06 19.06
CA GLU A 1 8.12 -3.18 19.87
C GLU A 1 6.64 -3.40 19.63
N ARG A 2 5.91 -3.68 20.68
CA ARG A 2 4.47 -3.94 20.56
C ARG A 2 3.71 -2.73 20.01
N PHE A 3 4.11 -1.53 20.45
CA PHE A 3 3.42 -0.32 20.01
C PHE A 3 3.54 -0.14 18.49
N ALA A 4 4.76 -0.24 17.96
CA ALA A 4 4.99 -0.06 16.54
C ALA A 4 4.29 -1.14 15.72
N GLU A 5 4.38 -2.39 16.15
CA GLU A 5 3.73 -3.50 15.45
C GLU A 5 2.22 -3.36 15.46
N SER A 6 1.63 -2.98 16.60
CA SER A 6 0.19 -2.77 16.70
C SER A 6 -0.28 -1.66 15.79
N MET A 7 0.44 -0.52 15.78
CA MET A 7 0.09 0.61 14.94
C MET A 7 0.14 0.23 13.47
N VAL A 8 1.24 -0.42 13.06
CA VAL A 8 1.43 -0.83 11.67
C VAL A 8 0.37 -1.83 11.26
N HIS A 9 0.08 -2.81 12.10
CA HIS A 9 -0.92 -3.82 11.80
C HIS A 9 -2.29 -3.20 11.55
N ARG A 10 -2.68 -2.23 12.38
CA ARG A 10 -3.97 -1.57 12.23
C ARG A 10 -4.05 -0.72 10.96
N LYS A 11 -2.94 -0.09 10.57
CA LYS A 11 -2.93 0.85 9.45
C LYS A 11 -2.49 0.22 8.13
N ALA A 12 -1.83 -0.92 8.18
CA ALA A 12 -1.27 -1.54 6.97
C ALA A 12 -2.34 -1.87 5.92
N ALA A 13 -3.56 -2.18 6.35
CA ALA A 13 -4.65 -2.47 5.43
C ALA A 13 -5.19 -1.23 4.72
N ARG A 14 -4.88 -0.03 5.22
CA ARG A 14 -5.41 1.23 4.69
C ARG A 14 -4.37 2.09 4.01
N TYR A 15 -3.10 1.96 4.38
CA TYR A 15 -2.07 2.88 3.95
C TYR A 15 -0.87 2.15 3.39
N GLY A 16 -0.17 2.83 2.48
CA GLY A 16 1.05 2.30 1.89
C GLY A 16 2.28 2.53 2.75
N THR A 17 3.38 1.95 2.32
CA THR A 17 4.63 1.98 3.06
C THR A 17 5.15 3.40 3.28
N LEU A 18 5.04 4.27 2.27
CA LEU A 18 5.55 5.64 2.39
C LEU A 18 4.89 6.39 3.54
N ARG A 19 3.56 6.27 3.66
CA ARG A 19 2.83 6.95 4.71
C ARG A 19 3.16 6.38 6.09
N LEU A 20 3.26 5.05 6.18
CA LEU A 20 3.56 4.41 7.45
C LEU A 20 4.98 4.68 7.91
N LYS A 21 5.93 4.78 6.98
CA LYS A 21 7.30 5.17 7.32
C LYS A 21 7.34 6.57 7.93
N ALA A 22 6.58 7.50 7.35
CA ALA A 22 6.53 8.86 7.88
C ALA A 22 5.97 8.90 9.30
N GLU A 23 4.93 8.10 9.57
CA GLU A 23 4.36 8.03 10.91
C GLU A 23 5.34 7.40 11.91
N LEU A 24 6.02 6.34 11.50
CA LEU A 24 6.99 5.68 12.37
C LEU A 24 8.13 6.63 12.75
N ALA A 25 8.54 7.48 11.83
CA ALA A 25 9.61 8.45 12.09
C ALA A 25 9.24 9.42 13.22
N GLN A 26 7.95 9.70 13.39
CA GLN A 26 7.48 10.59 14.44
C GLN A 26 7.56 9.98 15.84
N HIS A 27 7.68 8.68 15.93
CA HIS A 27 7.71 7.98 17.22
C HIS A 27 9.12 7.74 17.75
N GLN A 28 10.13 8.15 16.99
CA GLN A 28 11.53 8.06 17.41
C GLN A 28 11.93 6.68 17.90
N LEU A 29 11.55 5.66 17.15
CA LEU A 29 11.86 4.27 17.49
C LEU A 29 13.32 3.95 17.17
N PRO A 30 13.89 2.93 17.81
CA PRO A 30 15.26 2.50 17.46
C PRO A 30 15.35 2.15 15.98
N PRO A 31 16.50 2.45 15.34
CA PRO A 31 16.65 2.22 13.90
C PRO A 31 16.44 0.77 13.46
N ASP A 32 16.87 -0.18 14.27
CA ASP A 32 16.69 -1.60 13.93
C ASP A 32 15.23 -2.00 13.88
N ILE A 33 14.40 -1.47 14.79
CA ILE A 33 12.97 -1.73 14.80
C ILE A 33 12.31 -1.08 13.59
N THR A 34 12.67 0.17 13.30
CA THR A 34 12.13 0.88 12.15
C THR A 34 12.47 0.17 10.86
N GLN A 35 13.71 -0.31 10.72
CA GLN A 35 14.12 -1.02 9.51
C GLN A 35 13.37 -2.34 9.34
N ALA A 36 13.20 -3.09 10.42
CA ALA A 36 12.49 -4.37 10.36
C ALA A 36 11.03 -4.17 9.95
N VAL A 37 10.37 -3.19 10.54
CA VAL A 37 8.97 -2.88 10.21
C VAL A 37 8.86 -2.39 8.77
N THR A 38 9.77 -1.53 8.34
CA THR A 38 9.76 -1.02 6.97
C THR A 38 9.91 -2.14 5.96
N ARG A 39 10.81 -3.10 6.24
CA ARG A 39 11.00 -4.23 5.34
C ARG A 39 9.74 -5.07 5.21
N GLN A 40 9.08 -5.35 6.33
CA GLN A 40 7.81 -6.08 6.30
C GLN A 40 6.76 -5.35 5.48
N LEU A 41 6.67 -4.03 5.62
CA LEU A 41 5.73 -3.23 4.86
C LEU A 41 6.03 -3.27 3.37
N GLN A 42 7.30 -3.19 3.00
CA GLN A 42 7.69 -3.27 1.59
C GLN A 42 7.38 -4.63 0.98
N ASP A 43 7.63 -5.69 1.74
CA ASP A 43 7.39 -7.05 1.25
C ASP A 43 5.90 -7.32 0.99
N SER A 44 5.02 -6.68 1.74
CA SER A 44 3.57 -6.89 1.62
C SER A 44 2.86 -5.79 0.85
N GLU A 45 3.57 -4.77 0.38
CA GLU A 45 2.94 -3.57 -0.18
C GLU A 45 2.05 -3.87 -1.38
N LEU A 46 2.52 -4.68 -2.31
CA LEU A 46 1.75 -5.00 -3.52
C LEU A 46 0.43 -5.70 -3.16
N GLU A 47 0.50 -6.68 -2.27
CA GLU A 47 -0.71 -7.40 -1.84
C GLU A 47 -1.70 -6.48 -1.13
N ARG A 48 -1.18 -5.60 -0.26
CA ARG A 48 -2.04 -4.68 0.47
C ARG A 48 -2.69 -3.67 -0.47
N ALA A 49 -1.95 -3.16 -1.42
CA ALA A 49 -2.48 -2.23 -2.42
C ALA A 49 -3.55 -2.89 -3.27
N ARG A 50 -3.30 -4.14 -3.69
CA ARG A 50 -4.27 -4.87 -4.50
C ARG A 50 -5.55 -5.14 -3.72
N ALA A 51 -5.43 -5.55 -2.46
CA ALA A 51 -6.61 -5.80 -1.62
C ALA A 51 -7.44 -4.53 -1.44
N LEU A 52 -6.78 -3.40 -1.21
CA LEU A 52 -7.48 -2.13 -1.06
C LEU A 52 -8.14 -1.71 -2.36
N TRP A 53 -7.44 -1.86 -3.48
CA TRP A 53 -7.98 -1.55 -4.80
C TRP A 53 -9.22 -2.40 -5.11
N LEU A 54 -9.16 -3.71 -4.81
CA LEU A 54 -10.29 -4.60 -5.03
C LEU A 54 -11.52 -4.17 -4.24
N ARG A 55 -11.32 -3.77 -3.00
CA ARG A 55 -12.45 -3.34 -2.16
C ARG A 55 -13.04 -2.02 -2.62
N ARG A 56 -12.18 -1.13 -3.12
CA ARG A 56 -12.63 0.22 -3.48
C ARG A 56 -13.17 0.30 -4.90
N PHE A 57 -12.52 -0.33 -5.84
CA PHE A 57 -12.86 -0.23 -7.27
C PHE A 57 -13.25 -1.57 -7.86
N GLY A 58 -12.39 -2.57 -7.72
CA GLY A 58 -12.66 -3.92 -8.21
C GLY A 58 -12.70 -4.08 -9.70
N GLN A 59 -12.40 -3.03 -10.47
CA GLN A 59 -12.44 -3.04 -11.92
C GLN A 59 -11.27 -2.30 -12.51
N VAL A 60 -10.69 -2.85 -13.56
CA VAL A 60 -9.65 -2.18 -14.33
C VAL A 60 -10.24 -0.91 -14.94
N PRO A 61 -9.52 0.22 -14.91
CA PRO A 61 -10.07 1.47 -15.44
C PRO A 61 -10.28 1.38 -16.97
N GLU A 62 -11.40 1.91 -17.44
CA GLU A 62 -11.76 1.86 -18.84
C GLU A 62 -11.49 3.17 -19.57
N SER A 63 -11.05 4.20 -18.85
CA SER A 63 -10.76 5.50 -19.44
C SER A 63 -9.55 6.11 -18.75
N PRO A 64 -8.88 7.09 -19.39
CA PRO A 64 -7.79 7.81 -18.73
C PRO A 64 -8.21 8.52 -17.46
N GLU A 65 -9.43 9.05 -17.44
CA GLU A 65 -9.96 9.73 -16.25
C GLU A 65 -10.16 8.76 -15.09
N GLU A 66 -10.69 7.60 -15.38
CA GLU A 66 -10.89 6.56 -14.38
C GLU A 66 -9.55 6.04 -13.86
N ARG A 67 -8.59 5.86 -14.75
CA ARG A 67 -7.24 5.44 -14.37
C ARG A 67 -6.60 6.46 -13.44
N ALA A 68 -6.71 7.74 -13.78
CA ALA A 68 -6.14 8.80 -12.95
C ALA A 68 -6.79 8.83 -11.57
N ARG A 69 -8.10 8.60 -11.50
CA ARG A 69 -8.83 8.57 -10.23
C ARG A 69 -8.33 7.45 -9.33
N GLN A 70 -8.17 6.24 -9.90
CA GLN A 70 -7.69 5.10 -9.15
C GLN A 70 -6.25 5.30 -8.68
N MET A 71 -5.40 5.86 -9.54
CA MET A 71 -4.02 6.15 -9.20
C MET A 71 -3.93 7.17 -8.07
N ARG A 72 -4.73 8.23 -8.14
CA ARG A 72 -4.74 9.26 -7.09
C ARG A 72 -5.19 8.70 -5.75
N PHE A 73 -6.16 7.81 -5.77
CA PHE A 73 -6.63 7.19 -4.53
C PHE A 73 -5.49 6.42 -3.84
N LEU A 74 -4.81 5.57 -4.58
CA LEU A 74 -3.72 4.78 -4.01
C LEU A 74 -2.53 5.64 -3.61
N ALA A 75 -2.20 6.65 -4.42
CA ALA A 75 -1.11 7.57 -4.09
C ALA A 75 -1.41 8.33 -2.80
N GLY A 76 -2.66 8.75 -2.62
CA GLY A 76 -3.08 9.44 -1.40
C GLY A 76 -2.98 8.58 -0.16
N ARG A 77 -3.00 7.26 -0.32
CA ARG A 77 -2.82 6.33 0.78
C ARG A 77 -1.35 6.01 1.07
N GLY A 78 -0.43 6.54 0.26
CA GLY A 78 1.01 6.38 0.50
C GLY A 78 1.66 5.21 -0.21
N PHE A 79 1.01 4.62 -1.20
CA PHE A 79 1.62 3.56 -2.00
C PHE A 79 2.54 4.17 -3.06
N SER A 80 3.61 3.46 -3.40
CA SER A 80 4.56 3.93 -4.40
C SER A 80 3.95 3.87 -5.80
N GLY A 81 4.47 4.73 -6.71
CA GLY A 81 4.00 4.74 -8.09
C GLY A 81 4.20 3.40 -8.80
N ASP A 82 5.30 2.72 -8.49
CA ASP A 82 5.57 1.41 -9.07
C ASP A 82 4.52 0.38 -8.67
N VAL A 83 4.18 0.35 -7.38
CA VAL A 83 3.15 -0.56 -6.86
C VAL A 83 1.79 -0.22 -7.47
N ILE A 84 1.47 1.08 -7.53
CA ILE A 84 0.20 1.53 -8.11
C ILE A 84 0.07 1.07 -9.55
N ARG A 85 1.12 1.24 -10.36
CA ARG A 85 1.08 0.82 -11.76
C ARG A 85 0.90 -0.68 -11.88
N ARG A 86 1.54 -1.46 -11.03
CA ARG A 86 1.37 -2.91 -11.04
C ARG A 86 -0.05 -3.34 -10.70
N VAL A 87 -0.62 -2.74 -9.67
CA VAL A 87 -1.98 -3.08 -9.25
C VAL A 87 -2.97 -2.79 -10.38
N ILE A 88 -2.88 -1.60 -10.99
CA ILE A 88 -3.85 -1.19 -12.00
C ILE A 88 -3.63 -1.94 -13.32
N LYS A 89 -2.37 -2.19 -13.69
CA LYS A 89 -2.05 -2.91 -14.92
C LYS A 89 -2.50 -4.36 -14.86
N ASP A 90 -2.17 -5.04 -13.75
CA ASP A 90 -2.49 -6.46 -13.60
C ASP A 90 -3.98 -6.66 -13.27
N GLY A 91 -4.56 -5.70 -12.54
CA GLY A 91 -5.95 -5.77 -12.16
C GLY A 91 -6.28 -7.00 -11.35
N ILE A 92 -7.44 -7.59 -11.64
CA ILE A 92 -7.86 -8.85 -11.01
C ILE A 92 -7.07 -9.98 -11.66
N PRO A 93 -6.45 -10.87 -10.86
CA PRO A 93 -5.71 -11.97 -11.45
C PRO A 93 -6.56 -12.79 -12.41
N ASP A 94 -5.99 -13.12 -13.56
CA ASP A 94 -6.67 -13.92 -14.57
C ASP A 94 -6.62 -15.38 -14.12
N PRO A 95 -7.77 -16.03 -13.88
CA PRO A 95 -7.78 -17.42 -13.42
C PRO A 95 -7.25 -18.40 -14.48
N SER A 96 -7.13 -17.96 -15.72
CA SER A 96 -6.61 -18.85 -16.77
C SER A 96 -5.08 -18.84 -16.85
N THR A 97 -4.42 -17.99 -16.08
CA THR A 97 -2.95 -17.93 -16.00
C THR A 97 -2.42 -18.33 -14.61
#